data_2c719cc90885e350439b31c827034a91
#
_entry.id   2c719cc90885e350439b31c827034a91
#
_cell.length_a   1.000
_cell.length_b   1.000
_cell.length_c   1.000
_cell.angle_alpha   90.00
_cell.angle_beta   90.00
_cell.angle_gamma   90.00
#
_symmetry.space_group_name_H-M   'P 1'
#
loop_
_entity.id
_entity.type
_entity.pdbx_description
1 polymer ?
#
loop_
_entity_poly.entity_id
_entity_poly.type
_entity_poly.pdbx_seq_one_letter_code
_entity_poly.pdbx_strand_id
1 'polypeptide(L)'
;MKSAIHRKQFLSLAAFCTIGFATLTGSVTPSHAAQDDPKMSWPQMSAERGKDLFAERGCVVCHAVNNVGGDIAPSLDASNMDQSRNPFEFFARMWRGADEMLHLQQADLGYQVDFSGQDLADIFAFTQDASMQERLTQSDLPNHIRDIIDNGPSIPME
;
A
#
# COMPACT_ATOMS: atom_id res chain seq x y z
N MET A 1 26.87 -65.09 5.47
CA MET A 1 27.96 -65.44 4.54
C MET A 1 28.80 -64.17 4.38
N LYS A 2 29.81 -64.08 5.11
CA LYS A 2 31.27 -64.12 5.05
C LYS A 2 31.84 -63.78 3.65
N SER A 3 32.57 -62.68 3.54
CA SER A 3 33.86 -62.57 2.88
C SER A 3 34.39 -61.14 3.10
N ALA A 4 35.29 -60.99 3.75
CA ALA A 4 36.65 -60.66 4.12
C ALA A 4 37.62 -60.55 2.92
N ILE A 5 38.68 -59.72 3.21
CA ILE A 5 40.00 -59.68 2.55
C ILE A 5 40.09 -58.64 1.41
N HIS A 6 41.02 -57.68 1.36
CA HIS A 6 42.46 -57.77 1.63
C HIS A 6 43.08 -56.34 1.82
N ARG A 7 43.91 -56.26 2.77
CA ARG A 7 44.91 -55.23 3.08
C ARG A 7 46.07 -55.32 2.07
N LYS A 8 46.48 -54.25 1.44
CA LYS A 8 47.86 -54.14 0.95
C LYS A 8 48.43 -52.75 1.26
N GLN A 9 49.35 -52.79 2.20
CA GLN A 9 50.30 -51.71 2.50
C GLN A 9 51.27 -51.62 1.35
N PHE A 10 51.53 -50.42 0.86
CA PHE A 10 52.75 -50.05 0.20
C PHE A 10 53.36 -48.84 0.89
N LEU A 11 54.43 -49.16 1.62
CA LEU A 11 55.44 -48.15 1.98
C LEU A 11 56.16 -47.75 0.70
N SER A 12 56.28 -46.46 0.49
CA SER A 12 57.35 -45.96 -0.36
C SER A 12 57.83 -44.62 0.19
N LEU A 13 59.08 -44.62 0.55
CA LEU A 13 59.91 -43.45 0.93
C LEU A 13 60.09 -42.53 -0.26
N ALA A 14 60.17 -41.25 0.03
CA ALA A 14 61.29 -40.38 -0.37
C ALA A 14 60.87 -38.97 -0.83
N ALA A 15 61.57 -38.13 -0.27
CA ALA A 15 62.17 -36.88 -0.76
C ALA A 15 61.45 -35.60 -0.38
N PHE A 16 62.04 -35.01 0.65
CA PHE A 16 61.91 -33.60 1.01
C PHE A 16 62.35 -32.69 -0.19
N CYS A 17 61.46 -31.87 -0.63
CA CYS A 17 61.79 -30.70 -1.40
C CYS A 17 61.04 -29.53 -0.78
N THR A 18 61.70 -28.82 0.14
CA THR A 18 61.20 -27.60 0.75
C THR A 18 61.37 -26.44 -0.24
N ILE A 19 60.32 -26.21 -1.04
CA ILE A 19 60.19 -24.95 -1.78
C ILE A 19 59.31 -24.05 -0.93
N GLY A 20 59.94 -23.04 -0.31
CA GLY A 20 59.24 -22.01 0.43
C GLY A 20 58.33 -21.19 -0.48
N PHE A 21 57.07 -21.46 -0.39
CA PHE A 21 56.02 -20.64 -1.04
C PHE A 21 55.63 -19.57 -0.03
N ALA A 22 56.15 -18.37 -0.20
CA ALA A 22 55.71 -17.19 0.54
C ALA A 22 54.26 -16.90 0.06
N THR A 23 53.28 -17.38 0.81
CA THR A 23 51.89 -17.00 0.60
C THR A 23 51.67 -15.54 1.05
N LEU A 24 51.72 -14.60 0.11
CA LEU A 24 51.10 -13.30 0.35
C LEU A 24 49.57 -13.51 0.50
N THR A 25 49.13 -13.65 1.75
CA THR A 25 47.69 -13.56 2.07
C THR A 25 47.31 -12.09 1.99
N GLY A 26 47.06 -11.61 0.79
CA GLY A 26 46.36 -10.34 0.59
C GLY A 26 44.94 -10.48 1.16
N SER A 27 44.70 -9.88 2.33
CA SER A 27 43.32 -9.75 2.84
C SER A 27 42.54 -8.88 1.89
N VAL A 28 41.74 -9.53 1.01
CA VAL A 28 40.72 -8.84 0.23
C VAL A 28 39.60 -8.51 1.20
N THR A 29 39.66 -7.32 1.80
CA THR A 29 38.51 -6.76 2.51
C THR A 29 37.46 -6.48 1.43
N PRO A 30 36.26 -7.13 1.47
CA PRO A 30 35.19 -6.71 0.61
C PRO A 30 34.84 -5.27 0.99
N SER A 31 35.15 -4.34 0.10
CA SER A 31 34.66 -2.96 0.19
C SER A 31 33.16 -3.05 -0.05
N HIS A 32 32.39 -3.24 1.01
CA HIS A 32 30.98 -2.90 0.99
C HIS A 32 30.94 -1.38 0.86
N ALA A 33 30.92 -0.90 -0.37
CA ALA A 33 30.32 0.40 -0.61
C ALA A 33 28.91 0.27 -0.04
N ALA A 34 28.65 0.95 1.08
CA ALA A 34 27.30 1.17 1.57
C ALA A 34 26.58 1.89 0.40
N GLN A 35 25.89 1.11 -0.40
CA GLN A 35 24.87 1.66 -1.27
C GLN A 35 23.85 2.21 -0.29
N ASP A 36 23.75 3.53 -0.20
CA ASP A 36 22.58 4.20 0.32
C ASP A 36 21.44 3.88 -0.67
N ASP A 37 20.95 2.65 -0.59
CA ASP A 37 19.70 2.26 -1.24
C ASP A 37 18.62 3.17 -0.63
N PRO A 38 17.94 4.00 -1.45
CA PRO A 38 16.87 4.83 -0.93
C PRO A 38 15.87 3.88 -0.29
N LYS A 39 15.82 3.86 1.05
CA LYS A 39 14.89 3.01 1.79
C LYS A 39 13.50 3.36 1.32
N MET A 40 12.82 2.40 0.69
CA MET A 40 11.40 2.53 0.42
C MET A 40 10.69 2.81 1.75
N SER A 41 10.08 3.98 1.86
CA SER A 41 9.29 4.34 3.04
C SER A 41 7.81 4.18 2.71
N TRP A 42 7.09 3.50 3.59
CA TRP A 42 5.65 3.43 3.53
C TRP A 42 5.04 4.62 4.28
N PRO A 43 3.98 5.25 3.77
CA PRO A 43 3.29 6.29 4.50
C PRO A 43 2.71 5.73 5.80
N GLN A 44 2.69 6.54 6.86
CA GLN A 44 1.96 6.21 8.08
C GLN A 44 0.47 6.36 7.80
N MET A 45 -0.27 5.28 7.89
CA MET A 45 -1.71 5.24 7.59
C MET A 45 -2.53 5.61 8.83
N SER A 46 -3.48 6.56 8.69
CA SER A 46 -4.38 7.00 9.75
C SER A 46 -5.83 6.90 9.28
N ALA A 47 -6.58 5.95 9.85
CA ALA A 47 -8.00 5.81 9.56
C ALA A 47 -8.83 7.01 10.04
N GLU A 48 -8.42 7.66 11.15
CA GLU A 48 -9.06 8.88 11.64
C GLU A 48 -8.94 10.02 10.64
N ARG A 49 -7.71 10.30 10.18
CA ARG A 49 -7.50 11.32 9.14
C ARG A 49 -8.16 10.94 7.82
N GLY A 50 -8.20 9.65 7.48
CA GLY A 50 -8.92 9.14 6.33
C GLY A 50 -10.43 9.39 6.39
N LYS A 51 -11.05 9.26 7.59
CA LYS A 51 -12.45 9.61 7.82
C LYS A 51 -12.71 11.11 7.53
N ASP A 52 -11.86 11.96 8.07
CA ASP A 52 -11.99 13.40 7.86
C ASP A 52 -11.81 13.78 6.39
N LEU A 53 -10.80 13.23 5.72
CA LEU A 53 -10.58 13.42 4.28
C LEU A 53 -11.76 12.92 3.44
N PHE A 54 -12.34 11.76 3.78
CA PHE A 54 -13.50 11.20 3.09
C PHE A 54 -14.70 12.16 3.13
N ALA A 55 -14.94 12.80 4.27
CA ALA A 55 -15.97 13.80 4.44
C ALA A 55 -15.63 15.14 3.74
N GLU A 56 -14.46 15.69 4.04
CA GLU A 56 -14.07 17.04 3.63
C GLU A 56 -13.78 17.17 2.14
N ARG A 57 -13.22 16.10 1.51
CA ARG A 57 -12.86 16.12 0.09
C ARG A 57 -14.02 15.76 -0.84
N GLY A 58 -15.20 15.44 -0.27
CA GLY A 58 -16.41 15.17 -1.05
C GLY A 58 -16.53 13.72 -1.55
N CYS A 59 -15.67 12.79 -1.14
CA CYS A 59 -15.82 11.36 -1.47
C CYS A 59 -17.21 10.86 -1.06
N VAL A 60 -17.70 11.34 0.07
CA VAL A 60 -19.00 11.01 0.67
C VAL A 60 -20.19 11.48 -0.16
N VAL A 61 -20.01 12.39 -1.12
CA VAL A 61 -21.11 12.83 -2.02
C VAL A 61 -21.56 11.66 -2.90
N CYS A 62 -20.64 10.87 -3.39
CA CYS A 62 -20.92 9.75 -4.28
C CYS A 62 -20.86 8.39 -3.58
N HIS A 63 -19.95 8.20 -2.63
CA HIS A 63 -19.76 6.94 -1.90
C HIS A 63 -20.34 7.00 -0.49
N ALA A 64 -21.09 5.97 -0.10
CA ALA A 64 -21.52 5.82 1.28
C ALA A 64 -20.56 4.96 2.11
N VAL A 65 -20.55 5.22 3.43
CA VAL A 65 -20.00 4.36 4.47
C VAL A 65 -21.04 4.23 5.58
N ASN A 66 -21.46 3.02 5.93
CA ASN A 66 -22.49 2.74 6.92
C ASN A 66 -23.77 3.58 6.72
N ASN A 67 -24.21 3.73 5.48
CA ASN A 67 -25.33 4.55 5.04
C ASN A 67 -25.17 6.07 5.26
N VAL A 68 -23.97 6.55 5.52
CA VAL A 68 -23.63 7.97 5.54
C VAL A 68 -22.99 8.32 4.21
N GLY A 69 -23.63 9.16 3.40
CA GLY A 69 -23.17 9.58 2.07
C GLY A 69 -24.15 9.25 0.95
N GLY A 70 -23.70 9.47 -0.30
CA GLY A 70 -24.48 9.23 -1.50
C GLY A 70 -24.45 7.78 -1.98
N ASP A 71 -25.30 7.48 -2.97
CA ASP A 71 -25.49 6.15 -3.54
C ASP A 71 -25.14 6.08 -5.04
N ILE A 72 -24.51 7.12 -5.58
CA ILE A 72 -24.11 7.22 -6.99
C ILE A 72 -23.01 6.21 -7.32
N ALA A 73 -22.10 5.97 -6.36
CA ALA A 73 -20.98 5.07 -6.51
C ALA A 73 -21.03 3.91 -5.49
N PRO A 74 -20.26 2.82 -5.69
CA PRO A 74 -20.26 1.71 -4.75
C PRO A 74 -19.93 2.14 -3.32
N SER A 75 -20.65 1.56 -2.33
CA SER A 75 -20.33 1.73 -0.91
C SER A 75 -18.89 1.30 -0.60
N LEU A 76 -18.23 2.05 0.28
CA LEU A 76 -16.87 1.78 0.77
C LEU A 76 -16.88 1.19 2.19
N ASP A 77 -17.95 0.50 2.57
CA ASP A 77 -18.03 -0.20 3.85
C ASP A 77 -16.90 -1.21 4.01
N ALA A 78 -16.27 -1.25 5.16
CA ALA A 78 -15.18 -2.19 5.46
C ALA A 78 -15.61 -3.66 5.30
N SER A 79 -16.90 -3.97 5.47
CA SER A 79 -17.48 -5.29 5.24
C SER A 79 -17.46 -5.70 3.77
N ASN A 80 -17.46 -4.74 2.84
CA ASN A 80 -17.47 -4.94 1.40
C ASN A 80 -16.06 -4.88 0.79
N MET A 81 -15.06 -4.49 1.60
CA MET A 81 -13.68 -4.40 1.13
C MET A 81 -13.03 -5.77 0.98
N ASP A 82 -12.06 -5.83 0.09
CA ASP A 82 -11.25 -7.03 -0.11
C ASP A 82 -10.51 -7.40 1.19
N GLN A 83 -10.71 -8.65 1.63
CA GLN A 83 -10.07 -9.22 2.83
C GLN A 83 -8.53 -9.21 2.75
N SER A 84 -7.97 -9.09 1.55
CA SER A 84 -6.51 -9.04 1.36
C SER A 84 -5.87 -7.78 1.94
N ARG A 85 -6.66 -6.72 2.20
CA ARG A 85 -6.18 -5.41 2.66
C ARG A 85 -4.98 -4.90 1.84
N ASN A 86 -5.03 -5.12 0.53
CA ASN A 86 -3.98 -4.74 -0.39
C ASN A 86 -4.21 -3.31 -0.91
N PRO A 87 -3.40 -2.32 -0.50
CA PRO A 87 -3.58 -0.94 -0.94
C PRO A 87 -3.40 -0.78 -2.46
N PHE A 88 -2.52 -1.57 -3.08
CA PHE A 88 -2.32 -1.49 -4.52
C PHE A 88 -3.55 -1.96 -5.30
N GLU A 89 -4.24 -2.99 -4.84
CA GLU A 89 -5.49 -3.41 -5.48
C GLU A 89 -6.61 -2.39 -5.30
N PHE A 90 -6.69 -1.75 -4.14
CA PHE A 90 -7.62 -0.63 -3.92
C PHE A 90 -7.37 0.51 -4.91
N PHE A 91 -6.11 0.95 -5.05
CA PHE A 91 -5.76 2.02 -5.98
C PHE A 91 -5.91 1.61 -7.44
N ALA A 92 -5.65 0.34 -7.77
CA ALA A 92 -5.88 -0.18 -9.11
C ALA A 92 -7.38 -0.20 -9.49
N ARG A 93 -8.26 -0.49 -8.54
CA ARG A 93 -9.72 -0.37 -8.75
C ARG A 93 -10.13 1.09 -8.96
N MET A 94 -9.64 1.99 -8.13
CA MET A 94 -9.88 3.42 -8.27
C MET A 94 -9.40 3.94 -9.64
N TRP A 95 -8.21 3.51 -10.08
CA TRP A 95 -7.67 3.85 -11.40
C TRP A 95 -8.55 3.36 -12.56
N ARG A 96 -9.06 2.12 -12.47
CA ARG A 96 -9.96 1.56 -13.50
C ARG A 96 -11.27 2.31 -13.61
N GLY A 97 -11.76 2.91 -12.54
CA GLY A 97 -12.97 3.74 -12.50
C GLY A 97 -12.70 5.25 -12.61
N ALA A 98 -11.46 5.66 -12.90
CA ALA A 98 -11.06 7.06 -12.80
C ALA A 98 -11.84 7.98 -13.76
N ASP A 99 -12.08 7.57 -14.99
CA ASP A 99 -12.78 8.39 -15.98
C ASP A 99 -14.18 8.76 -15.50
N GLU A 100 -14.96 7.81 -15.03
CA GLU A 100 -16.30 8.05 -14.51
C GLU A 100 -16.27 8.86 -13.23
N MET A 101 -15.36 8.51 -12.30
CA MET A 101 -15.21 9.22 -11.04
C MET A 101 -14.84 10.69 -11.26
N LEU A 102 -13.94 11.01 -12.19
CA LEU A 102 -13.54 12.37 -12.50
C LEU A 102 -14.66 13.17 -13.17
N HIS A 103 -15.44 12.51 -14.05
CA HIS A 103 -16.59 13.14 -14.68
C HIS A 103 -17.65 13.51 -13.61
N LEU A 104 -17.97 12.61 -12.71
CA LEU A 104 -18.93 12.84 -11.63
C LEU A 104 -18.42 13.91 -10.63
N GLN A 105 -17.14 13.91 -10.29
CA GLN A 105 -16.57 14.98 -9.47
C GLN A 105 -16.79 16.34 -10.11
N GLN A 106 -16.54 16.47 -11.40
CA GLN A 106 -16.75 17.75 -12.09
C GLN A 106 -18.24 18.12 -12.12
N ALA A 107 -19.13 17.18 -12.29
CA ALA A 107 -20.58 17.42 -12.35
C ALA A 107 -21.15 17.78 -10.97
N ASP A 108 -20.79 17.03 -9.92
CA ASP A 108 -21.44 17.15 -8.62
C ASP A 108 -20.70 18.10 -7.66
N LEU A 109 -19.35 18.12 -7.70
CA LEU A 109 -18.54 18.98 -6.84
C LEU A 109 -18.11 20.29 -7.54
N GLY A 110 -18.05 20.29 -8.87
CA GLY A 110 -17.53 21.42 -9.67
C GLY A 110 -16.01 21.52 -9.70
N TYR A 111 -15.32 20.50 -9.14
CA TYR A 111 -13.87 20.43 -9.13
C TYR A 111 -13.38 18.98 -9.09
N GLN A 112 -12.16 18.77 -9.53
CA GLN A 112 -11.48 17.49 -9.36
C GLN A 112 -10.78 17.46 -7.99
N VAL A 113 -11.00 16.40 -7.23
CA VAL A 113 -10.33 16.21 -5.95
C VAL A 113 -8.87 15.89 -6.17
N ASP A 114 -8.00 16.65 -5.53
CA ASP A 114 -6.56 16.40 -5.53
C ASP A 114 -6.13 15.62 -4.29
N PHE A 115 -5.26 14.63 -4.48
CA PHE A 115 -4.77 13.75 -3.43
C PHE A 115 -3.26 13.64 -3.44
N SER A 116 -2.65 13.81 -2.28
CA SER A 116 -1.29 13.33 -2.04
C SER A 116 -1.29 11.80 -1.84
N GLY A 117 -0.12 11.18 -1.98
CA GLY A 117 0.03 9.76 -1.64
C GLY A 117 -0.30 9.43 -0.18
N GLN A 118 -0.10 10.40 0.73
CA GLN A 118 -0.46 10.29 2.13
C GLN A 118 -1.99 10.33 2.33
N ASP A 119 -2.69 11.21 1.63
CA ASP A 119 -4.15 11.28 1.69
C ASP A 119 -4.78 9.96 1.23
N LEU A 120 -4.28 9.40 0.12
CA LEU A 120 -4.72 8.10 -0.37
C LEU A 120 -4.46 6.97 0.63
N ALA A 121 -3.30 6.98 1.29
CA ALA A 121 -2.97 5.97 2.31
C ALA A 121 -3.93 6.04 3.51
N ASP A 122 -4.30 7.24 3.95
CA ASP A 122 -5.23 7.42 5.06
C ASP A 122 -6.68 7.08 4.68
N ILE A 123 -7.12 7.46 3.49
CA ILE A 123 -8.44 7.06 2.97
C ILE A 123 -8.50 5.54 2.86
N PHE A 124 -7.46 4.88 2.34
CA PHE A 124 -7.40 3.43 2.33
C PHE A 124 -7.51 2.85 3.73
N ALA A 125 -6.78 3.38 4.73
CA ALA A 125 -6.88 2.92 6.11
C ALA A 125 -8.31 3.04 6.66
N PHE A 126 -9.00 4.13 6.36
CA PHE A 126 -10.39 4.35 6.75
C PHE A 126 -11.33 3.31 6.11
N THR A 127 -11.15 2.98 4.84
CA THR A 127 -11.99 1.96 4.17
C THR A 127 -11.79 0.55 4.72
N GLN A 128 -10.71 0.30 5.49
CA GLN A 128 -10.41 -1.00 6.08
C GLN A 128 -10.74 -1.09 7.59
N ASP A 129 -11.16 0.03 8.21
CA ASP A 129 -11.38 0.12 9.65
C ASP A 129 -12.87 0.31 9.96
N ALA A 130 -13.57 -0.81 10.22
CA ALA A 130 -14.98 -0.81 10.56
C ALA A 130 -15.27 0.04 11.80
N SER A 131 -14.38 0.03 12.82
CA SER A 131 -14.58 0.77 14.05
C SER A 131 -14.48 2.28 13.84
N MET A 132 -13.61 2.73 12.94
CA MET A 132 -13.53 4.13 12.55
C MET A 132 -14.71 4.55 11.66
N GLN A 133 -15.18 3.64 10.81
CA GLN A 133 -16.37 3.88 9.98
C GLN A 133 -17.65 4.05 10.81
N GLU A 134 -17.79 3.35 11.94
CA GLU A 134 -18.90 3.54 12.89
C GLU A 134 -18.93 4.95 13.50
N ARG A 135 -17.81 5.67 13.47
CA ARG A 135 -17.70 7.05 13.99
C ARG A 135 -18.07 8.11 12.95
N LEU A 136 -18.20 7.73 11.67
CA LEU A 136 -18.65 8.67 10.64
C LEU A 136 -20.14 8.90 10.78
N THR A 137 -20.53 10.16 10.96
CA THR A 137 -21.93 10.56 11.11
C THR A 137 -22.25 11.72 10.17
N GLN A 138 -23.53 12.01 9.96
CA GLN A 138 -23.96 13.18 9.20
C GLN A 138 -23.45 14.52 9.78
N SER A 139 -23.18 14.58 11.09
CA SER A 139 -22.62 15.79 11.71
C SER A 139 -21.14 16.03 11.38
N ASP A 140 -20.41 15.03 10.92
CA ASP A 140 -19.02 15.15 10.50
C ASP A 140 -18.90 15.78 9.10
N LEU A 141 -20.00 15.79 8.34
CA LEU A 141 -20.00 16.33 6.99
C LEU A 141 -20.04 17.87 7.01
N PRO A 142 -19.16 18.54 6.24
CA PRO A 142 -19.26 19.98 6.05
C PRO A 142 -20.64 20.40 5.49
N ASN A 143 -21.10 21.59 5.83
CA ASN A 143 -22.43 22.04 5.42
C ASN A 143 -22.64 22.01 3.91
N HIS A 144 -21.65 22.44 3.14
CA HIS A 144 -21.73 22.44 1.68
C HIS A 144 -21.79 21.02 1.09
N ILE A 145 -21.13 20.05 1.74
CA ILE A 145 -21.19 18.64 1.31
C ILE A 145 -22.58 18.05 1.58
N ARG A 146 -23.15 18.34 2.76
CA ARG A 146 -24.53 17.93 3.07
C ARG A 146 -25.53 18.53 2.10
N ASP A 147 -25.34 19.81 1.77
CA ASP A 147 -26.23 20.50 0.83
C ASP A 147 -26.21 19.85 -0.57
N ILE A 148 -25.04 19.44 -1.05
CA ILE A 148 -24.91 18.71 -2.31
C ILE A 148 -25.62 17.34 -2.23
N ILE A 149 -25.46 16.61 -1.15
CA ILE A 149 -26.11 15.29 -0.96
C ILE A 149 -27.64 15.44 -0.93
N ASP A 150 -28.14 16.46 -0.20
CA ASP A 150 -29.56 16.60 0.04
C ASP A 150 -30.32 17.26 -1.14
N ASN A 151 -29.66 18.18 -1.85
CA ASN A 151 -30.30 19.04 -2.87
C ASN A 151 -29.72 18.87 -4.28
N GLY A 152 -28.67 18.05 -4.44
CA GLY A 152 -27.94 17.91 -5.69
C GLY A 152 -26.92 19.02 -5.94
N PRO A 153 -26.19 18.94 -7.06
CA PRO A 153 -25.14 19.90 -7.38
C PRO A 153 -25.69 21.32 -7.57
N SER A 154 -25.01 22.28 -6.94
CA SER A 154 -25.34 23.70 -7.08
C SER A 154 -24.88 24.31 -8.42
N ILE A 155 -24.33 23.49 -9.30
CA ILE A 155 -23.76 23.92 -10.58
C ILE A 155 -24.79 23.72 -11.68
N PRO A 156 -25.14 24.76 -12.45
CA PRO A 156 -25.99 24.57 -13.63
C PRO A 156 -25.31 23.61 -14.61
N MET A 157 -25.97 22.54 -14.96
CA MET A 157 -25.54 21.64 -16.04
C MET A 157 -25.77 22.42 -17.37
N GLU A 158 -24.69 22.88 -18.01
CA GLU A 158 -24.75 23.49 -19.36
C GLU A 158 -24.86 22.41 -20.44
#